data_5bf7ec4888f46d78a1356bad6ac71ad5
#
_entry.id   5bf7ec4888f46d78a1356bad6ac71ad5
#
_cell.length_a   1.000
_cell.length_b   1.000
_cell.length_c   1.000
_cell.angle_alpha   90.00
_cell.angle_beta   90.00
_cell.angle_gamma   90.00
#
_symmetry.space_group_name_H-M   'P 1'
#
loop_
_entity.id
_entity.type
_entity.pdbx_description
1 polymer ?
#
loop_
_entity_poly.entity_id
_entity_poly.type
_entity_poly.pdbx_seq_one_letter_code
_entity_poly.pdbx_strand_id
1 'polypeptide(L)'
;TPATTDASVTLDEFLDVLDLLSARVVTGHAARDLVIENLSKMSPGDADVGARVLAKDLRCGISHKTVNKILGKDFVSEYPVLLAEKKSDKYIAENITWPAFCQNKFDGMRSNAVLDTDGAVLWFTRNGKTLSFHNVLDCSVTQFVTHTGRSSGMLDGELVVLDENGNVLPRKTGNGILNKAIKGTISEEEASRIRFHVWDFVELSDY
;
A
#
# COMPACT_ATOMS: atom_id res chain seq x y z
N THR A 1 23.18 -8.41 -18.10
CA THR A 1 23.58 -8.58 -19.50
C THR A 1 24.27 -7.29 -19.91
N PRO A 2 25.43 -7.29 -20.60
CA PRO A 2 26.05 -6.04 -21.04
C PRO A 2 25.17 -5.39 -22.11
N ALA A 3 24.87 -4.10 -21.92
CA ALA A 3 24.15 -3.31 -22.90
C ALA A 3 25.04 -3.08 -24.14
N THR A 4 24.43 -2.98 -25.30
CA THR A 4 25.14 -2.81 -26.58
C THR A 4 25.45 -1.35 -26.87
N THR A 5 26.50 -1.09 -27.66
CA THR A 5 26.81 0.26 -28.17
C THR A 5 25.83 0.70 -29.27
N ASP A 6 25.19 -0.24 -29.94
CA ASP A 6 24.13 0.00 -30.93
C ASP A 6 22.77 -0.21 -30.25
N ALA A 7 22.31 0.83 -29.54
CA ALA A 7 21.02 0.78 -28.87
C ALA A 7 19.88 0.77 -29.90
N SER A 8 19.01 -0.26 -29.83
CA SER A 8 17.80 -0.38 -30.64
C SER A 8 16.51 -0.17 -29.84
N VAL A 9 16.62 0.04 -28.51
CA VAL A 9 15.52 0.34 -27.62
C VAL A 9 15.86 1.58 -26.80
N THR A 10 14.98 2.55 -26.80
CA THR A 10 15.09 3.79 -26.04
C THR A 10 14.55 3.59 -24.60
N LEU A 11 14.85 4.54 -23.72
CA LEU A 11 14.29 4.54 -22.35
C LEU A 11 12.75 4.66 -22.40
N ASP A 12 12.20 5.49 -23.27
CA ASP A 12 10.74 5.68 -23.39
C ASP A 12 10.03 4.39 -23.81
N GLU A 13 10.56 3.69 -24.83
CA GLU A 13 10.02 2.38 -25.23
C GLU A 13 10.11 1.34 -24.10
N PHE A 14 11.14 1.41 -23.26
CA PHE A 14 11.24 0.55 -22.09
C PHE A 14 10.22 0.92 -21.01
N LEU A 15 9.88 2.20 -20.82
CA LEU A 15 8.82 2.63 -19.90
C LEU A 15 7.45 2.07 -20.34
N ASP A 16 7.16 2.04 -21.66
CA ASP A 16 5.94 1.38 -22.19
C ASP A 16 5.89 -0.11 -21.84
N VAL A 17 7.04 -0.80 -21.85
CA VAL A 17 7.14 -2.19 -21.38
C VAL A 17 6.81 -2.29 -19.89
N LEU A 18 7.27 -1.34 -19.07
CA LEU A 18 6.94 -1.32 -17.62
C LEU A 18 5.44 -1.11 -17.38
N ASP A 19 4.75 -0.35 -18.22
CA ASP A 19 3.30 -0.17 -18.15
C ASP A 19 2.56 -1.49 -18.42
N LEU A 20 2.99 -2.28 -19.40
CA LEU A 20 2.46 -3.63 -19.64
C LEU A 20 2.65 -4.55 -18.42
N LEU A 21 3.80 -4.46 -17.74
CA LEU A 21 4.06 -5.21 -16.52
C LEU A 21 3.21 -4.73 -15.34
N SER A 22 3.03 -3.42 -15.22
CA SER A 22 2.19 -2.79 -14.20
C SER A 22 0.73 -3.20 -14.35
N ALA A 23 0.23 -3.17 -15.59
CA ALA A 23 -1.12 -3.63 -15.95
C ALA A 23 -1.28 -5.17 -15.91
N ARG A 24 -0.20 -5.91 -15.61
CA ARG A 24 -0.18 -7.38 -15.57
C ARG A 24 -0.57 -8.06 -16.89
N VAL A 25 -0.40 -7.40 -18.01
CA VAL A 25 -0.59 -7.99 -19.34
C VAL A 25 0.43 -9.12 -19.57
N VAL A 26 1.65 -8.94 -19.06
CA VAL A 26 2.72 -9.95 -19.08
C VAL A 26 3.19 -10.24 -17.65
N THR A 27 3.30 -11.52 -17.28
CA THR A 27 3.65 -11.94 -15.93
C THR A 27 4.62 -13.13 -15.92
N GLY A 28 5.19 -13.46 -14.74
CA GLY A 28 6.01 -14.65 -14.56
C GLY A 28 7.33 -14.65 -15.35
N HIS A 29 7.68 -15.76 -15.95
CA HIS A 29 8.93 -15.89 -16.72
C HIS A 29 8.93 -15.03 -17.98
N ALA A 30 7.78 -14.90 -18.67
CA ALA A 30 7.66 -14.06 -19.85
C ALA A 30 7.94 -12.58 -19.53
N ALA A 31 7.46 -12.08 -18.39
CA ALA A 31 7.76 -10.72 -17.93
C ALA A 31 9.27 -10.52 -17.67
N ARG A 32 9.91 -11.50 -17.01
CA ARG A 32 11.36 -11.47 -16.77
C ARG A 32 12.14 -11.45 -18.09
N ASP A 33 11.79 -12.32 -19.02
CA ASP A 33 12.49 -12.45 -20.28
C ASP A 33 12.31 -11.19 -21.16
N LEU A 34 11.10 -10.60 -21.17
CA LEU A 34 10.81 -9.33 -21.82
C LEU A 34 11.67 -8.18 -21.27
N VAL A 35 11.81 -8.09 -19.93
CA VAL A 35 12.67 -7.09 -19.29
C VAL A 35 14.13 -7.28 -19.67
N ILE A 36 14.64 -8.50 -19.61
CA ILE A 36 16.04 -8.82 -19.94
C ILE A 36 16.33 -8.50 -21.42
N GLU A 37 15.42 -8.87 -22.31
CA GLU A 37 15.54 -8.61 -23.73
C GLU A 37 15.63 -7.10 -24.00
N ASN A 38 14.71 -6.31 -23.46
CA ASN A 38 14.72 -4.85 -23.69
C ASN A 38 15.95 -4.18 -23.10
N LEU A 39 16.30 -4.48 -21.83
CA LEU A 39 17.51 -3.91 -21.21
C LEU A 39 18.79 -4.27 -21.97
N SER A 40 18.86 -5.44 -22.60
CA SER A 40 20.03 -5.85 -23.38
C SER A 40 20.19 -5.07 -24.70
N LYS A 41 19.13 -4.47 -25.19
CA LYS A 41 19.08 -3.67 -26.43
C LYS A 41 19.19 -2.18 -26.20
N MET A 42 19.23 -1.72 -24.96
CA MET A 42 19.38 -0.33 -24.57
C MET A 42 20.84 0.13 -24.51
N SER A 43 21.06 1.44 -24.54
CA SER A 43 22.38 1.99 -24.21
C SER A 43 22.78 1.65 -22.75
N PRO A 44 24.05 1.57 -22.41
CA PRO A 44 24.48 1.29 -21.02
C PRO A 44 23.89 2.27 -20.00
N GLY A 45 23.76 3.56 -20.35
CA GLY A 45 23.19 4.60 -19.50
C GLY A 45 21.69 4.39 -19.28
N ASP A 46 20.93 4.18 -20.36
CA ASP A 46 19.48 3.96 -20.28
C ASP A 46 19.16 2.65 -19.58
N ALA A 47 19.94 1.59 -19.82
CA ALA A 47 19.77 0.32 -19.14
C ALA A 47 19.99 0.43 -17.61
N ASP A 48 20.96 1.25 -17.16
CA ASP A 48 21.17 1.51 -15.74
C ASP A 48 19.96 2.26 -15.14
N VAL A 49 19.46 3.30 -15.84
CA VAL A 49 18.24 4.01 -15.41
C VAL A 49 17.05 3.07 -15.40
N GLY A 50 16.80 2.29 -16.44
CA GLY A 50 15.71 1.33 -16.50
C GLY A 50 15.78 0.29 -15.37
N ALA A 51 16.96 -0.21 -15.05
CA ALA A 51 17.16 -1.13 -13.93
C ALA A 51 16.84 -0.48 -12.57
N ARG A 52 17.18 0.81 -12.38
CA ARG A 52 16.85 1.57 -11.15
C ARG A 52 15.34 1.82 -11.03
N VAL A 53 14.65 2.11 -12.14
CA VAL A 53 13.18 2.24 -12.16
C VAL A 53 12.54 0.92 -11.73
N LEU A 54 12.98 -0.21 -12.27
CA LEU A 54 12.53 -1.55 -11.86
C LEU A 54 12.77 -1.83 -10.37
N ALA A 55 13.95 -1.44 -9.86
CA ALA A 55 14.29 -1.57 -8.44
C ALA A 55 13.50 -0.61 -7.54
N LYS A 56 12.77 0.37 -8.12
CA LYS A 56 12.09 1.47 -7.41
C LYS A 56 13.03 2.29 -6.54
N ASP A 57 14.26 2.43 -6.98
CA ASP A 57 15.31 3.19 -6.30
C ASP A 57 16.21 3.86 -7.34
N LEU A 58 15.87 5.09 -7.69
CA LEU A 58 16.58 5.87 -8.70
C LEU A 58 18.01 6.28 -8.26
N ARG A 59 18.30 6.22 -6.95
CA ARG A 59 19.60 6.62 -6.36
C ARG A 59 20.07 8.01 -6.79
N CYS A 60 19.11 8.90 -7.05
CA CYS A 60 19.41 10.27 -7.51
C CYS A 60 19.63 11.27 -6.35
N GLY A 61 19.54 10.81 -5.08
CA GLY A 61 19.70 11.66 -3.90
C GLY A 61 18.58 12.67 -3.69
N ILE A 62 17.49 12.57 -4.44
CA ILE A 62 16.32 13.46 -4.37
C ILE A 62 15.14 12.70 -3.78
N SER A 63 14.51 13.27 -2.74
CA SER A 63 13.27 12.71 -2.19
C SER A 63 12.05 13.26 -2.94
N HIS A 64 10.91 12.52 -2.89
CA HIS A 64 9.63 13.02 -3.41
C HIS A 64 9.24 14.38 -2.80
N LYS A 65 9.57 14.63 -1.53
CA LYS A 65 9.37 15.95 -0.90
C LYS A 65 10.14 17.07 -1.58
N THR A 66 11.35 16.78 -2.04
CA THR A 66 12.16 17.75 -2.79
C THR A 66 11.56 17.98 -4.17
N VAL A 67 11.08 16.93 -4.83
CA VAL A 67 10.38 17.02 -6.11
C VAL A 67 9.12 17.87 -5.96
N ASN A 68 8.27 17.58 -4.99
CA ASN A 68 7.03 18.32 -4.72
C ASN A 68 7.28 19.80 -4.35
N LYS A 69 8.40 20.09 -3.69
CA LYS A 69 8.78 21.48 -3.38
C LYS A 69 9.11 22.30 -4.63
N ILE A 70 9.67 21.66 -5.67
CA ILE A 70 10.15 22.34 -6.89
C ILE A 70 9.08 22.35 -7.98
N LEU A 71 8.40 21.21 -8.21
CA LEU A 71 7.45 21.03 -9.32
C LEU A 71 5.99 21.29 -8.92
N GLY A 72 5.73 21.51 -7.64
CA GLY A 72 4.41 21.79 -7.10
C GLY A 72 3.93 20.72 -6.12
N LYS A 73 3.07 21.12 -5.18
CA LYS A 73 2.48 20.23 -4.20
C LYS A 73 1.72 19.12 -4.96
N ASP A 74 1.92 17.89 -4.53
CA ASP A 74 1.25 16.70 -5.07
C ASP A 74 1.66 16.28 -6.50
N PHE A 75 2.77 16.84 -7.06
CA PHE A 75 3.35 16.35 -8.32
C PHE A 75 3.69 14.85 -8.23
N VAL A 76 4.28 14.43 -7.10
CA VAL A 76 4.35 13.02 -6.70
C VAL A 76 3.31 12.83 -5.60
N SER A 77 2.27 12.07 -5.91
CA SER A 77 1.21 11.78 -4.94
C SER A 77 1.77 11.05 -3.72
N GLU A 78 1.48 11.57 -2.52
CA GLU A 78 1.80 10.93 -1.25
C GLU A 78 0.51 10.48 -0.58
N TYR A 79 0.51 9.26 -0.07
CA TYR A 79 -0.57 8.78 0.79
C TYR A 79 -0.21 9.08 2.25
N PRO A 80 -0.83 10.07 2.89
CA PRO A 80 -0.46 10.49 4.23
C PRO A 80 -0.86 9.42 5.26
N VAL A 81 0.09 9.02 6.09
CA VAL A 81 -0.17 8.11 7.22
C VAL A 81 0.57 8.57 8.46
N LEU A 82 -0.12 8.54 9.60
CA LEU A 82 0.52 8.72 10.89
C LEU A 82 1.36 7.49 11.23
N LEU A 83 2.58 7.70 11.72
CA LEU A 83 3.49 6.65 12.12
C LEU A 83 3.73 6.72 13.62
N ALA A 84 3.53 5.59 14.32
CA ALA A 84 3.96 5.44 15.69
C ALA A 84 5.48 5.30 15.76
N GLU A 85 6.11 6.04 16.66
CA GLU A 85 7.54 5.94 16.94
C GLU A 85 7.78 5.17 18.24
N LYS A 86 8.87 4.40 18.26
CA LYS A 86 9.32 3.78 19.50
C LYS A 86 10.03 4.82 20.36
N LYS A 87 9.49 5.10 21.55
CA LYS A 87 10.07 6.02 22.52
C LYS A 87 10.53 5.28 23.76
N SER A 88 11.50 5.87 24.49
CA SER A 88 11.95 5.36 25.79
C SER A 88 10.94 5.70 26.88
N ASP A 89 10.97 4.95 27.98
CA ASP A 89 10.13 5.21 29.15
C ASP A 89 10.35 6.63 29.69
N LYS A 90 11.60 7.14 29.66
CA LYS A 90 11.92 8.51 30.01
C LYS A 90 11.18 9.52 29.14
N TYR A 91 11.20 9.32 27.81
CA TYR A 91 10.48 10.19 26.87
C TYR A 91 8.98 10.19 27.15
N ILE A 92 8.40 9.00 27.43
CA ILE A 92 6.97 8.85 27.75
C ILE A 92 6.62 9.64 29.00
N ALA A 93 7.43 9.49 30.08
CA ALA A 93 7.21 10.18 31.34
C ALA A 93 7.30 11.71 31.22
N GLU A 94 8.18 12.21 30.35
CA GLU A 94 8.42 13.66 30.18
C GLU A 94 7.46 14.33 29.18
N ASN A 95 6.91 13.58 28.21
CA ASN A 95 6.19 14.16 27.07
C ASN A 95 4.73 13.71 26.93
N ILE A 96 4.28 12.70 27.66
CA ILE A 96 2.89 12.25 27.61
C ILE A 96 2.08 12.96 28.70
N THR A 97 1.04 13.66 28.29
CA THR A 97 0.08 14.27 29.20
C THR A 97 -0.97 13.24 29.61
N TRP A 98 -1.16 13.07 30.91
CA TRP A 98 -2.14 12.14 31.47
C TRP A 98 -3.46 12.85 31.83
N PRO A 99 -4.65 12.18 31.64
CA PRO A 99 -4.82 10.81 31.17
C PRO A 99 -4.57 10.64 29.66
N ALA A 100 -4.04 9.48 29.24
CA ALA A 100 -3.76 9.15 27.86
C ALA A 100 -4.41 7.82 27.47
N PHE A 101 -4.72 7.65 26.18
CA PHE A 101 -5.23 6.39 25.64
C PHE A 101 -4.09 5.37 25.51
N CYS A 102 -4.37 4.13 25.89
CA CYS A 102 -3.48 2.99 25.69
C CYS A 102 -4.21 1.95 24.83
N GLN A 103 -3.60 1.57 23.73
CA GLN A 103 -4.17 0.61 22.78
C GLN A 103 -3.19 -0.52 22.49
N ASN A 104 -3.72 -1.72 22.21
CA ASN A 104 -2.90 -2.84 21.76
C ASN A 104 -2.32 -2.51 20.37
N LYS A 105 -1.01 -2.77 20.24
CA LYS A 105 -0.38 -2.71 18.92
C LYS A 105 -0.52 -4.07 18.23
N PHE A 106 -1.50 -4.17 17.35
CA PHE A 106 -1.69 -5.36 16.51
C PHE A 106 -0.54 -5.52 15.53
N ASP A 107 -0.25 -6.75 15.15
CA ASP A 107 0.83 -7.11 14.21
C ASP A 107 0.24 -7.73 12.93
N GLY A 108 -0.35 -6.91 12.11
CA GLY A 108 -1.01 -7.28 10.86
C GLY A 108 -0.59 -6.41 9.68
N MET A 109 -1.57 -5.93 8.94
CA MET A 109 -1.41 -4.98 7.82
C MET A 109 -2.24 -3.73 8.09
N ARG A 110 -1.60 -2.58 8.30
CA ARG A 110 -2.32 -1.31 8.41
C ARG A 110 -3.12 -1.03 7.15
N SER A 111 -4.37 -0.65 7.35
CA SER A 111 -5.30 -0.35 6.28
C SER A 111 -6.21 0.82 6.64
N ASN A 112 -6.63 1.54 5.61
CA ASN A 112 -7.68 2.53 5.71
C ASN A 112 -8.93 2.03 4.99
N ALA A 113 -10.10 2.15 5.62
CA ALA A 113 -11.40 1.92 5.01
C ALA A 113 -12.10 3.26 4.86
N VAL A 114 -12.34 3.68 3.64
CA VAL A 114 -13.03 4.94 3.32
C VAL A 114 -14.45 4.61 2.92
N LEU A 115 -15.42 5.06 3.73
CA LEU A 115 -16.84 5.05 3.39
C LEU A 115 -17.16 6.40 2.76
N ASP A 116 -17.53 6.39 1.49
CA ASP A 116 -17.94 7.62 0.80
C ASP A 116 -19.41 7.97 1.04
N THR A 117 -19.83 9.12 0.54
CA THR A 117 -21.21 9.62 0.68
C THR A 117 -22.24 8.78 -0.07
N ASP A 118 -21.81 8.01 -1.05
CA ASP A 118 -22.67 7.12 -1.86
C ASP A 118 -22.80 5.73 -1.23
N GLY A 119 -22.11 5.51 -0.10
CA GLY A 119 -22.14 4.27 0.67
C GLY A 119 -21.16 3.20 0.18
N ALA A 120 -20.28 3.53 -0.77
CA ALA A 120 -19.21 2.63 -1.19
C ALA A 120 -18.06 2.61 -0.18
N VAL A 121 -17.49 1.43 0.06
CA VAL A 121 -16.33 1.26 0.93
C VAL A 121 -15.09 0.95 0.10
N LEU A 122 -14.10 1.83 0.19
CA LEU A 122 -12.82 1.69 -0.48
C LEU A 122 -11.74 1.36 0.54
N TRP A 123 -10.95 0.34 0.24
CA TRP A 123 -9.89 -0.13 1.11
C TRP A 123 -8.52 0.19 0.54
N PHE A 124 -7.65 0.73 1.39
CA PHE A 124 -6.29 1.09 1.01
C PHE A 124 -5.27 0.52 2.01
N THR A 125 -4.13 0.09 1.49
CA THR A 125 -2.96 -0.21 2.32
C THR A 125 -2.28 1.08 2.75
N ARG A 126 -1.34 0.99 3.70
CA ARG A 126 -0.46 2.10 4.11
C ARG A 126 0.21 2.85 2.94
N ASN A 127 0.40 2.19 1.80
CA ASN A 127 1.05 2.78 0.62
C ASN A 127 0.02 3.15 -0.48
N GLY A 128 -1.25 3.29 -0.15
CA GLY A 128 -2.31 3.67 -1.07
C GLY A 128 -2.71 2.60 -2.09
N LYS A 129 -2.25 1.34 -1.94
CA LYS A 129 -2.72 0.27 -2.81
C LYS A 129 -4.11 -0.17 -2.41
N THR A 130 -4.99 -0.37 -3.37
CA THR A 130 -6.34 -0.87 -3.13
C THR A 130 -6.36 -2.33 -2.68
N LEU A 131 -7.35 -2.67 -1.85
CA LEU A 131 -7.66 -4.04 -1.42
C LEU A 131 -9.11 -4.34 -1.78
N SER A 132 -9.41 -5.62 -2.05
CA SER A 132 -10.77 -6.09 -2.27
C SER A 132 -11.04 -7.31 -1.40
N PHE A 133 -12.16 -7.29 -0.68
CA PHE A 133 -12.58 -8.35 0.24
C PHE A 133 -13.95 -8.94 -0.14
N HIS A 134 -14.37 -8.85 -1.40
CA HIS A 134 -15.69 -9.30 -1.88
C HIS A 134 -16.87 -8.73 -1.06
N ASN A 135 -16.74 -7.48 -0.59
CA ASN A 135 -17.69 -6.76 0.26
C ASN A 135 -17.93 -7.41 1.64
N VAL A 136 -17.18 -8.44 2.01
CA VAL A 136 -17.37 -9.16 3.29
C VAL A 136 -17.20 -8.25 4.51
N LEU A 137 -16.28 -7.28 4.44
CA LEU A 137 -16.02 -6.33 5.53
C LEU A 137 -16.82 -5.03 5.41
N ASP A 138 -17.35 -4.71 4.24
CA ASP A 138 -17.93 -3.42 3.91
C ASP A 138 -19.20 -3.14 4.73
N CYS A 139 -20.05 -4.14 4.91
CA CYS A 139 -21.24 -4.04 5.75
C CYS A 139 -20.89 -3.64 7.20
N SER A 140 -19.84 -4.23 7.76
CA SER A 140 -19.39 -3.90 9.13
C SER A 140 -18.84 -2.48 9.23
N VAL A 141 -18.12 -2.00 8.21
CA VAL A 141 -17.63 -0.61 8.13
C VAL A 141 -18.82 0.36 8.07
N THR A 142 -19.77 0.11 7.17
CA THR A 142 -20.97 0.94 7.02
C THR A 142 -21.78 0.98 8.32
N GLN A 143 -22.01 -0.17 8.95
CA GLN A 143 -22.73 -0.24 10.23
C GLN A 143 -22.01 0.51 11.35
N PHE A 144 -20.68 0.39 11.43
CA PHE A 144 -19.91 1.09 12.44
C PHE A 144 -20.01 2.61 12.26
N VAL A 145 -19.81 3.13 11.05
CA VAL A 145 -19.86 4.55 10.77
C VAL A 145 -21.26 5.12 11.03
N THR A 146 -22.32 4.46 10.54
CA THR A 146 -23.70 4.90 10.75
C THR A 146 -24.11 4.83 12.21
N HIS A 147 -23.63 3.83 12.99
CA HIS A 147 -23.90 3.75 14.42
C HIS A 147 -23.32 4.94 15.20
N THR A 148 -22.26 5.58 14.70
CA THR A 148 -21.71 6.81 15.28
C THR A 148 -22.49 8.07 14.89
N GLY A 149 -23.58 7.94 14.12
CA GLY A 149 -24.37 9.05 13.62
C GLY A 149 -23.77 9.76 12.39
N ARG A 150 -22.79 9.12 11.73
CA ARG A 150 -22.11 9.64 10.54
C ARG A 150 -22.53 8.87 9.29
N SER A 151 -22.38 9.50 8.12
CA SER A 151 -22.69 8.91 6.82
C SER A 151 -21.45 8.57 6.00
N SER A 152 -20.31 9.18 6.30
CA SER A 152 -19.07 9.00 5.57
C SER A 152 -17.86 9.25 6.46
N GLY A 153 -16.69 8.79 6.05
CA GLY A 153 -15.44 9.00 6.76
C GLY A 153 -14.39 7.91 6.49
N MET A 154 -13.20 8.11 7.00
CA MET A 154 -12.09 7.17 6.90
C MET A 154 -11.82 6.52 8.27
N LEU A 155 -11.82 5.21 8.31
CA LEU A 155 -11.38 4.41 9.44
C LEU A 155 -9.92 4.01 9.24
N ASP A 156 -9.06 4.24 10.22
CA ASP A 156 -7.68 3.79 10.23
C ASP A 156 -7.53 2.62 11.23
N GLY A 157 -6.86 1.57 10.82
CA GLY A 157 -6.78 0.37 11.65
C GLY A 157 -5.77 -0.66 11.14
N GLU A 158 -5.78 -1.82 11.78
CA GLU A 158 -4.94 -2.96 11.42
C GLU A 158 -5.81 -4.15 11.01
N LEU A 159 -5.54 -4.70 9.85
CA LEU A 159 -6.11 -5.96 9.41
C LEU A 159 -5.30 -7.12 9.98
N VAL A 160 -5.98 -8.04 10.64
CA VAL A 160 -5.42 -9.33 11.07
C VAL A 160 -6.28 -10.46 10.50
N VAL A 161 -5.69 -11.64 10.36
CA VAL A 161 -6.40 -12.83 9.89
C VAL A 161 -6.47 -13.84 11.03
N LEU A 162 -7.64 -14.42 11.24
CA LEU A 162 -7.86 -15.44 12.24
C LEU A 162 -7.67 -16.86 11.65
N ASP A 163 -7.25 -17.79 12.48
CA ASP A 163 -7.32 -19.22 12.20
C ASP A 163 -8.74 -19.75 12.42
N GLU A 164 -8.94 -21.05 12.20
CA GLU A 164 -10.23 -21.73 12.40
C GLU A 164 -10.69 -21.74 13.87
N ASN A 165 -9.78 -21.56 14.82
CA ASN A 165 -10.05 -21.49 16.26
C ASN A 165 -10.28 -20.06 16.75
N GLY A 166 -10.20 -19.05 15.85
CA GLY A 166 -10.37 -17.64 16.19
C GLY A 166 -9.10 -16.94 16.72
N ASN A 167 -7.94 -17.59 16.67
CA ASN A 167 -6.67 -16.97 17.07
C ASN A 167 -6.07 -16.17 15.91
N VAL A 168 -5.38 -15.08 16.23
CA VAL A 168 -4.68 -14.29 15.22
C VAL A 168 -3.51 -15.09 14.63
N LEU A 169 -3.51 -15.24 13.31
CA LEU A 169 -2.40 -15.88 12.60
C LEU A 169 -1.11 -15.06 12.73
N PRO A 170 0.06 -15.73 12.75
CA PRO A 170 1.34 -15.04 12.69
C PRO A 170 1.39 -14.08 11.49
N ARG A 171 1.96 -12.88 11.66
CA ARG A 171 2.01 -11.82 10.66
C ARG A 171 2.41 -12.29 9.25
N LYS A 172 3.42 -13.15 9.15
CA LYS A 172 3.90 -13.67 7.86
C LYS A 172 2.80 -14.42 7.12
N THR A 173 2.07 -15.27 7.82
CA THR A 173 0.96 -16.06 7.27
C THR A 173 -0.24 -15.17 6.96
N GLY A 174 -0.66 -14.35 7.93
CA GLY A 174 -1.79 -13.43 7.76
C GLY A 174 -1.56 -12.43 6.61
N ASN A 175 -0.37 -11.82 6.53
CA ASN A 175 -0.05 -10.92 5.42
C ASN A 175 0.04 -11.64 4.07
N GLY A 176 0.36 -12.94 4.05
CA GLY A 176 0.28 -13.76 2.84
C GLY A 176 -1.15 -13.78 2.27
N ILE A 177 -2.15 -13.94 3.15
CA ILE A 177 -3.57 -13.91 2.79
C ILE A 177 -4.00 -12.49 2.39
N LEU A 178 -3.66 -11.47 3.19
CA LEU A 178 -3.99 -10.07 2.89
C LEU A 178 -3.38 -9.59 1.57
N ASN A 179 -2.21 -10.07 1.19
CA ASN A 179 -1.61 -9.77 -0.11
C ASN A 179 -2.41 -10.34 -1.30
N LYS A 180 -3.23 -11.37 -1.09
CA LYS A 180 -4.17 -11.85 -2.12
C LYS A 180 -5.29 -10.83 -2.37
N ALA A 181 -5.72 -10.08 -1.34
CA ALA A 181 -6.69 -9.01 -1.49
C ALA A 181 -6.17 -7.87 -2.37
N ILE A 182 -4.86 -7.53 -2.26
CA ILE A 182 -4.20 -6.56 -3.15
C ILE A 182 -4.15 -7.06 -4.60
N LYS A 183 -4.03 -8.38 -4.78
CA LYS A 183 -3.94 -9.03 -6.10
C LYS A 183 -5.30 -9.39 -6.70
N GLY A 184 -6.41 -9.20 -5.95
CA GLY A 184 -7.73 -9.64 -6.35
C GLY A 184 -7.90 -11.17 -6.42
N THR A 185 -7.10 -11.93 -5.67
CA THR A 185 -7.09 -13.42 -5.68
C THR A 185 -7.46 -14.04 -4.34
N ILE A 186 -7.90 -13.24 -3.38
CA ILE A 186 -8.41 -13.72 -2.09
C ILE A 186 -9.76 -14.45 -2.31
N SER A 187 -10.02 -15.53 -1.57
CA SER A 187 -11.35 -16.15 -1.56
C SER A 187 -12.27 -15.49 -0.54
N GLU A 188 -13.59 -15.66 -0.69
CA GLU A 188 -14.57 -15.18 0.30
C GLU A 188 -14.36 -15.84 1.67
N GLU A 189 -14.00 -17.13 1.68
CA GLU A 189 -13.65 -17.85 2.91
C GLU A 189 -12.46 -17.22 3.62
N GLU A 190 -11.37 -16.91 2.89
CA GLU A 190 -10.21 -16.21 3.46
C GLU A 190 -10.60 -14.81 3.94
N ALA A 191 -11.41 -14.07 3.19
CA ALA A 191 -11.88 -12.74 3.54
C ALA A 191 -12.75 -12.77 4.82
N SER A 192 -13.57 -13.79 5.03
CA SER A 192 -14.42 -13.94 6.22
C SER A 192 -13.64 -14.09 7.53
N ARG A 193 -12.39 -14.53 7.45
CA ARG A 193 -11.49 -14.68 8.60
C ARG A 193 -10.73 -13.40 8.95
N ILE A 194 -10.87 -12.34 8.17
CA ILE A 194 -10.20 -11.07 8.43
C ILE A 194 -10.96 -10.31 9.51
N ARG A 195 -10.20 -9.61 10.38
CA ARG A 195 -10.73 -8.66 11.35
C ARG A 195 -10.02 -7.35 11.18
N PHE A 196 -10.78 -6.26 11.22
CA PHE A 196 -10.27 -4.89 11.15
C PHE A 196 -10.35 -4.26 12.54
N HIS A 197 -9.20 -4.02 13.14
CA HIS A 197 -9.08 -3.36 14.44
C HIS A 197 -8.89 -1.87 14.20
N VAL A 198 -9.95 -1.11 14.39
CA VAL A 198 -9.98 0.34 14.17
C VAL A 198 -9.43 1.05 15.41
N TRP A 199 -8.58 2.03 15.22
CA TRP A 199 -8.06 2.89 16.29
C TRP A 199 -8.31 4.37 16.04
N ASP A 200 -8.66 4.78 14.82
CA ASP A 200 -8.92 6.17 14.50
C ASP A 200 -10.03 6.32 13.46
N PHE A 201 -10.69 7.45 13.49
CA PHE A 201 -11.72 7.86 12.55
C PHE A 201 -11.48 9.32 12.14
N VAL A 202 -11.54 9.60 10.84
CA VAL A 202 -11.42 10.92 10.27
C VAL A 202 -12.66 11.22 9.43
N GLU A 203 -13.26 12.41 9.60
CA GLU A 203 -14.35 12.85 8.74
C GLU A 203 -13.84 12.96 7.29
N LEU A 204 -14.69 12.65 6.32
CA LEU A 204 -14.27 12.67 4.91
C LEU A 204 -13.89 14.10 4.44
N SER A 205 -14.48 15.13 5.06
CA SER A 205 -14.12 16.53 4.82
C SER A 205 -12.71 16.91 5.28
N ASP A 206 -12.15 16.13 6.20
CA ASP A 206 -10.83 16.37 6.81
C ASP A 206 -9.74 15.45 6.23
N TYR A 207 -10.16 14.48 5.38
CA TYR A 207 -9.31 13.52 4.70
C TYR A 207 -8.90 14.01 3.31
#